data_eba352a8048d6f11b379015b8910bdab
#
_entry.id   eba352a8048d6f11b379015b8910bdab
#
_cell.length_a   1.000
_cell.length_b   1.000
_cell.length_c   1.000
_cell.angle_alpha   90.00
_cell.angle_beta   90.00
_cell.angle_gamma   90.00
#
_symmetry.space_group_name_H-M   'P 1'
#
loop_
_entity.id
_entity.type
_entity.pdbx_description
1 polymer ?
#
loop_
_entity_poly.entity_id
_entity_poly.type
_entity_poly.pdbx_seq_one_letter_code
_entity_poly.pdbx_strand_id
1 'polypeptide(L)' 'MSKKPSIDEKMNSLRELVAWFEGEDFVLEQAGEKFTAATKLAKEIETELSTIKNSVTVLKE' A
#
# COMPACT_ATOMS: atom_id res chain seq x y z
N MET A 1 8.92 -2.66 -20.09
CA MET A 1 8.71 -1.63 -19.60
C MET A 1 8.49 -1.59 -18.25
N SER A 2 9.21 -1.29 -17.49
CA SER A 2 9.06 -1.30 -16.22
C SER A 2 8.41 -0.18 -15.79
N LYS A 3 7.53 -0.27 -14.95
CA LYS A 3 6.91 0.79 -14.49
C LYS A 3 6.75 0.73 -13.09
N LYS A 4 6.52 1.80 -12.43
CA LYS A 4 6.23 1.80 -11.03
C LYS A 4 4.95 1.05 -10.83
N PRO A 5 4.79 0.34 -9.72
CA PRO A 5 3.54 -0.33 -9.43
C PRO A 5 2.41 0.67 -9.35
N SER A 6 1.28 0.32 -9.88
CA SER A 6 0.11 1.17 -9.81
C SER A 6 -0.48 1.10 -8.42
N ILE A 7 -1.45 1.97 -8.14
CA ILE A 7 -2.12 1.94 -6.86
C ILE A 7 -2.80 0.59 -6.67
N ASP A 8 -3.39 0.05 -7.73
CA ASP A 8 -4.03 -1.26 -7.62
C ASP A 8 -3.04 -2.33 -7.20
N GLU A 9 -1.84 -2.30 -7.78
CA GLU A 9 -0.84 -3.29 -7.42
C GLU A 9 -0.37 -3.10 -6.00
N LYS A 10 -0.23 -1.85 -5.58
CA LYS A 10 0.19 -1.58 -4.21
C LYS A 10 -0.88 -2.04 -3.23
N MET A 11 -2.14 -1.82 -3.56
CA MET A 11 -3.21 -2.27 -2.68
C MET A 11 -3.29 -3.78 -2.62
N ASN A 12 -3.01 -4.46 -3.73
CA ASN A 12 -2.96 -5.90 -3.71
C ASN A 12 -1.84 -6.39 -2.80
N SER A 13 -0.67 -5.77 -2.89
CA SER A 13 0.43 -6.14 -2.02
C SER A 13 0.09 -5.91 -0.56
N LEU A 14 -0.56 -4.80 -0.27
CA LEU A 14 -0.95 -4.52 1.10
C LEU A 14 -1.98 -5.55 1.58
N ARG A 15 -2.90 -5.90 0.71
CA ARG A 15 -3.90 -6.90 1.06
C ARG A 15 -3.27 -8.25 1.35
N GLU A 16 -2.24 -8.59 0.59
CA GLU A 16 -1.53 -9.84 0.83
C GLU A 16 -0.83 -9.81 2.18
N LEU A 17 -0.28 -8.67 2.55
CA LEU A 17 0.37 -8.55 3.83
C LEU A 17 -0.64 -8.69 4.97
N VAL A 18 -1.80 -8.08 4.81
CA VAL A 18 -2.85 -8.21 5.82
C VAL A 18 -3.29 -9.66 5.94
N ALA A 19 -3.43 -10.33 4.79
CA ALA A 19 -3.82 -11.74 4.82
C ALA A 19 -2.76 -12.57 5.52
N TRP A 20 -1.49 -12.22 5.34
CA TRP A 20 -0.44 -12.94 6.03
C TRP A 20 -0.57 -12.79 7.53
N PHE A 21 -0.89 -11.58 8.00
CA PHE A 21 -1.06 -11.36 9.44
C PHE A 21 -2.23 -12.14 10.00
N GLU A 22 -3.25 -12.35 9.18
CA GLU A 22 -4.44 -13.04 9.66
C GLU A 22 -4.40 -14.53 9.39
N GLY A 23 -3.43 -15.02 8.65
CA GLY A 23 -3.41 -16.40 8.23
C GLY A 23 -2.58 -17.28 9.12
N GLU A 24 -2.41 -18.50 8.68
CA GLU A 24 -1.66 -19.47 9.44
C GLU A 24 -0.17 -19.32 9.21
N ASP A 25 0.22 -18.57 8.22
CA ASP A 25 1.63 -18.38 7.96
C ASP A 25 2.24 -17.31 8.85
N PHE A 26 1.46 -16.73 9.73
CA PHE A 26 1.97 -15.68 10.59
C PHE A 26 3.09 -16.20 11.46
N VAL A 27 4.22 -15.51 11.46
CA VAL A 27 5.35 -15.84 12.29
C VAL A 27 5.75 -14.57 13.02
N LEU A 28 5.73 -14.62 14.33
CA LEU A 28 6.00 -13.43 15.13
C LEU A 28 7.33 -12.80 14.78
N GLU A 29 8.32 -13.62 14.49
CA GLU A 29 9.64 -13.10 14.19
C GLU A 29 9.66 -12.26 12.92
N GLN A 30 8.76 -12.52 12.01
CA GLN A 30 8.69 -11.76 10.77
C GLN A 30 7.68 -10.63 10.83
N ALA A 31 6.93 -10.55 11.90
CA ALA A 31 5.85 -9.58 11.98
C ALA A 31 6.35 -8.15 11.86
N GLY A 32 7.53 -7.87 12.46
CA GLY A 32 8.05 -6.51 12.39
C GLY A 32 8.37 -6.08 10.98
N GLU A 33 9.01 -6.95 10.22
CA GLU A 33 9.34 -6.63 8.84
C GLU A 33 8.08 -6.49 8.00
N LYS A 34 7.12 -7.39 8.22
CA LYS A 34 5.88 -7.31 7.46
C LYS A 34 5.11 -6.04 7.81
N PHE A 35 5.12 -5.67 9.08
CA PHE A 35 4.43 -4.46 9.49
C PHE A 35 5.09 -3.23 8.86
N THR A 36 6.41 -3.20 8.81
CA THR A 36 7.10 -2.09 8.19
C THR A 36 6.77 -2.00 6.72
N ALA A 37 6.73 -3.13 6.02
CA ALA A 37 6.39 -3.14 4.62
C ALA A 37 4.96 -2.66 4.41
N ALA A 38 4.04 -3.09 5.26
CA ALA A 38 2.66 -2.67 5.13
C ALA A 38 2.51 -1.17 5.36
N THR A 39 3.21 -0.65 6.36
CA THR A 39 3.15 0.77 6.66
C THR A 39 3.70 1.58 5.50
N LYS A 40 4.80 1.11 4.90
CA LYS A 40 5.37 1.83 3.78
C LYS A 40 4.41 1.84 2.59
N LEU A 41 3.79 0.70 2.30
CA LEU A 41 2.83 0.65 1.22
C LEU A 41 1.64 1.55 1.49
N ALA A 42 1.16 1.55 2.71
CA ALA A 42 0.01 2.38 3.05
C ALA A 42 0.34 3.85 2.87
N LYS A 43 1.56 4.25 3.25
CA LYS A 43 1.94 5.63 3.07
C LYS A 43 2.07 5.99 1.61
N GLU A 44 2.60 5.09 0.79
CA GLU A 44 2.72 5.37 -0.63
C GLU A 44 1.36 5.50 -1.28
N ILE A 45 0.43 4.64 -0.89
CA ILE A 45 -0.91 4.71 -1.42
C ILE A 45 -1.58 6.01 -1.00
N GLU A 46 -1.41 6.38 0.25
CA GLU A 46 -1.99 7.60 0.76
C GLU A 46 -1.46 8.82 0.01
N THR A 47 -0.16 8.84 -0.25
CA THR A 47 0.44 9.94 -0.97
C THR A 47 -0.11 10.04 -2.38
N GLU A 48 -0.24 8.89 -3.07
CA GLU A 48 -0.74 8.93 -4.42
C GLU A 48 -2.20 9.33 -4.48
N LEU A 49 -2.99 8.90 -3.52
CA LEU A 49 -4.38 9.29 -3.47
C LEU A 49 -4.51 10.78 -3.18
N SER A 50 -3.65 11.30 -2.34
CA SER A 50 -3.66 12.72 -2.06
C SER A 50 -3.34 13.52 -3.32
N THR A 51 -2.36 13.06 -4.10
CA THR A 51 -2.00 13.73 -5.32
C THR A 51 -3.17 13.74 -6.30
N ILE A 52 -3.86 12.62 -6.42
CA ILE A 52 -5.00 12.53 -7.30
C ILE A 52 -6.10 13.47 -6.82
N LYS A 53 -6.33 13.49 -5.52
CA LYS A 53 -7.37 14.34 -4.98
C LYS A 53 -7.06 15.80 -5.23
N ASN A 54 -5.81 16.19 -5.07
CA ASN A 54 -5.44 17.57 -5.31
C ASN A 54 -5.62 17.94 -6.78
N SER A 55 -5.27 17.02 -7.67
CA SER A 55 -5.46 17.28 -9.09
C SER A 55 -6.93 17.48 -9.42
N VAL A 56 -7.77 16.65 -8.84
CA VAL A 56 -9.21 16.78 -9.10
C VAL A 56 -9.71 18.11 -8.57
N THR A 57 -9.24 18.51 -7.39
CA THR A 57 -9.66 19.76 -6.81
C THR A 57 -9.28 20.94 -7.71
N VAL A 58 -8.08 20.89 -8.25
CA VAL A 58 -7.65 21.95 -9.15
C VAL A 58 -8.52 21.99 -10.38
N LEU A 59 -8.85 20.83 -10.92
CA LEU A 59 -9.66 20.80 -12.12
C LEU A 59 -11.05 21.35 -11.86
N LYS A 60 -11.54 21.21 -10.66
CA LYS A 60 -12.87 21.72 -10.37
C LYS A 60 -12.90 23.23 -10.36
N GLU A 61 -11.79 23.84 -10.13
CA GLU A 61 -11.78 25.28 -10.18
C GLU A 61 -11.92 25.76 -11.59
#